data_5e18a20c5b4d0ae9f727161a5ad417a8
#
_entry.id   5e18a20c5b4d0ae9f727161a5ad417a8
#
_cell.length_a   1.000
_cell.length_b   1.000
_cell.length_c   1.000
_cell.angle_alpha   90.00
_cell.angle_beta   90.00
_cell.angle_gamma   90.00
#
_symmetry.space_group_name_H-M   'P 1'
#
loop_
_entity.id
_entity.type
_entity.pdbx_description
1 polymer ?
#
loop_
_entity_poly.entity_id
_entity_poly.type
_entity_poly.pdbx_seq_one_letter_code
_entity_poly.pdbx_strand_id
1 'polypeptide(L)'
;MAKRARIIYNPTSGREALRNDLVDILDVYEQAGYETSAFATTPEPDSAKNEAARAAKEGFDLIVAAGGDGTLSEVVDGLAGLKKRPLLAIIPAGTTNDYARALRVPRDNPVAAAKLILEPANRFKIDIGQAGDKYFMNIAAGGTLTELTYDVPSQMKSMFGYLAYFAKGAEILPRVKPVAMEITYDGQTFKGKASTIFLALTNSVGGFEQIVPDASLDDGNFSLLIIKDSSLLGLMQLMAKALNGTHIDDPRVIYVKAKDVTVKPLDPNDRLMINLDGEYGGDAPMEFHNLHQHMTVVANMEAIPDDAITSDITPDMQKAEDDFVRGLGEMEKDTQE
;
A
#
# COMPACT_ATOMS: atom_id res chain seq x y z
N MET A 1 3.55 34.16 6.80
CA MET A 1 2.61 33.87 5.68
C MET A 1 1.62 32.86 6.21
N ALA A 2 0.35 32.94 5.79
CA ALA A 2 -0.63 31.90 6.10
C ALA A 2 -0.20 30.58 5.47
N LYS A 3 -0.46 29.46 6.14
CA LYS A 3 -0.24 28.12 5.58
C LYS A 3 -1.26 27.88 4.47
N ARG A 4 -0.86 27.18 3.41
CA ARG A 4 -1.74 26.92 2.26
C ARG A 4 -2.01 25.44 2.09
N ALA A 5 -3.29 25.09 1.85
CA ALA A 5 -3.73 23.75 1.54
C ALA A 5 -4.28 23.64 0.11
N ARG A 6 -3.97 22.54 -0.58
CA ARG A 6 -4.51 22.20 -1.88
C ARG A 6 -5.25 20.88 -1.82
N ILE A 7 -6.55 20.91 -2.00
CA ILE A 7 -7.39 19.72 -2.13
C ILE A 7 -7.40 19.31 -3.61
N ILE A 8 -6.88 18.13 -3.92
CA ILE A 8 -6.91 17.53 -5.25
C ILE A 8 -7.97 16.44 -5.20
N TYR A 9 -9.10 16.66 -5.88
CA TYR A 9 -10.22 15.75 -5.78
C TYR A 9 -10.64 15.19 -7.14
N ASN A 10 -11.01 13.90 -7.15
CA ASN A 10 -11.61 13.27 -8.32
C ASN A 10 -13.12 13.49 -8.30
N PRO A 11 -13.68 14.29 -9.25
CA PRO A 11 -15.09 14.66 -9.25
C PRO A 11 -16.05 13.52 -9.54
N THR A 12 -15.53 12.37 -10.04
CA THR A 12 -16.33 11.17 -10.37
C THR A 12 -16.24 10.09 -9.30
N SER A 13 -15.40 10.27 -8.26
CA SER A 13 -15.26 9.31 -7.16
C SER A 13 -16.45 9.38 -6.19
N GLY A 14 -16.77 8.23 -5.56
CA GLY A 14 -17.72 8.17 -4.45
C GLY A 14 -19.14 8.57 -4.81
N ARG A 15 -19.63 8.32 -6.02
CA ARG A 15 -20.97 8.72 -6.49
C ARG A 15 -21.23 10.21 -6.28
N GLU A 16 -20.23 11.05 -6.51
CA GLU A 16 -20.26 12.51 -6.32
C GLU A 16 -20.40 13.00 -4.86
N ALA A 17 -20.27 12.12 -3.86
CA ALA A 17 -20.37 12.48 -2.45
C ALA A 17 -19.38 13.60 -2.07
N LEU A 18 -18.15 13.55 -2.58
CA LEU A 18 -17.15 14.61 -2.35
C LEU A 18 -17.58 16.00 -2.77
N ARG A 19 -18.43 16.13 -3.81
CA ARG A 19 -18.93 17.44 -4.26
C ARG A 19 -19.87 18.07 -3.23
N ASN A 20 -20.68 17.25 -2.58
CA ASN A 20 -21.66 17.73 -1.60
C ASN A 20 -20.95 18.19 -0.31
N ASP A 21 -19.87 17.51 0.08
CA ASP A 21 -19.15 17.76 1.33
C ASP A 21 -17.99 18.75 1.16
N LEU A 22 -17.70 19.22 -0.08
CA LEU A 22 -16.51 20.03 -0.37
C LEU A 22 -16.45 21.31 0.45
N VAL A 23 -17.56 21.99 0.67
CA VAL A 23 -17.61 23.23 1.47
C VAL A 23 -17.25 22.94 2.91
N ASP A 24 -17.84 21.91 3.51
CA ASP A 24 -17.55 21.50 4.89
C ASP A 24 -16.09 21.05 5.06
N ILE A 25 -15.52 20.39 4.04
CA ILE A 25 -14.11 20.00 4.01
C ILE A 25 -13.20 21.23 3.96
N LEU A 26 -13.50 22.22 3.13
CA LEU A 26 -12.77 23.50 3.07
C LEU A 26 -12.78 24.19 4.45
N ASP A 27 -13.95 24.29 5.07
CA ASP A 27 -14.11 24.91 6.39
C ASP A 27 -13.25 24.21 7.47
N VAL A 28 -13.15 22.88 7.44
CA VAL A 28 -12.28 22.14 8.37
C VAL A 28 -10.81 22.53 8.21
N TYR A 29 -10.30 22.62 6.99
CA TYR A 29 -8.91 23.01 6.76
C TYR A 29 -8.66 24.50 7.06
N GLU A 30 -9.65 25.38 6.86
CA GLU A 30 -9.58 26.78 7.26
C GLU A 30 -9.56 26.92 8.80
N GLN A 31 -10.34 26.12 9.52
CA GLN A 31 -10.27 26.01 10.99
C GLN A 31 -8.91 25.52 11.47
N ALA A 32 -8.25 24.65 10.71
CA ALA A 32 -6.88 24.20 10.97
C ALA A 32 -5.81 25.25 10.63
N GLY A 33 -6.19 26.44 10.16
CA GLY A 33 -5.32 27.58 9.88
C GLY A 33 -4.70 27.59 8.48
N TYR A 34 -5.31 26.92 7.50
CA TYR A 34 -4.86 26.93 6.12
C TYR A 34 -5.73 27.84 5.25
N GLU A 35 -5.11 28.60 4.35
CA GLU A 35 -5.78 29.12 3.16
C GLU A 35 -5.99 27.96 2.19
N THR A 36 -7.26 27.56 2.00
CA THR A 36 -7.59 26.32 1.31
C THR A 36 -8.12 26.58 -0.09
N SER A 37 -7.68 25.78 -1.04
CA SER A 37 -8.15 25.78 -2.42
C SER A 37 -8.36 24.37 -2.94
N ALA A 38 -9.27 24.20 -3.89
CA ALA A 38 -9.59 22.90 -4.48
C ALA A 38 -9.24 22.87 -5.97
N PHE A 39 -8.87 21.66 -6.45
CA PHE A 39 -8.61 21.33 -7.84
C PHE A 39 -9.32 20.03 -8.20
N ALA A 40 -10.19 20.07 -9.18
CA ALA A 40 -10.83 18.88 -9.74
C ALA A 40 -9.88 18.23 -10.75
N THR A 41 -9.58 16.94 -10.57
CA THR A 41 -8.82 16.20 -11.57
C THR A 41 -9.59 16.06 -12.87
N THR A 42 -8.86 15.93 -13.97
CA THR A 42 -9.41 15.69 -15.30
C THR A 42 -9.21 14.22 -15.69
N PRO A 43 -9.86 13.72 -16.76
CA PRO A 43 -9.61 12.40 -17.30
C PRO A 43 -8.23 12.23 -17.94
N GLU A 44 -7.46 13.30 -18.08
CA GLU A 44 -6.08 13.24 -18.61
C GLU A 44 -5.18 12.46 -17.65
N PRO A 45 -4.27 11.60 -18.17
CA PRO A 45 -3.30 10.89 -17.34
C PRO A 45 -2.45 11.85 -16.49
N ASP A 46 -2.07 11.39 -15.31
CA ASP A 46 -1.23 12.14 -14.37
C ASP A 46 -1.82 13.48 -13.90
N SER A 47 -3.13 13.69 -14.00
CA SER A 47 -3.78 14.96 -13.62
C SER A 47 -3.54 15.30 -12.16
N ALA A 48 -3.72 14.34 -11.24
CA ALA A 48 -3.48 14.54 -9.81
C ALA A 48 -1.98 14.66 -9.50
N LYS A 49 -1.12 13.87 -10.14
CA LYS A 49 0.33 13.91 -10.03
C LYS A 49 0.91 15.28 -10.37
N ASN A 50 0.51 15.81 -11.54
CA ASN A 50 1.00 17.09 -12.03
C ASN A 50 0.58 18.25 -11.11
N GLU A 51 -0.67 18.23 -10.63
CA GLU A 51 -1.16 19.26 -9.71
C GLU A 51 -0.49 19.16 -8.34
N ALA A 52 -0.28 17.96 -7.81
CA ALA A 52 0.43 17.76 -6.55
C ALA A 52 1.87 18.30 -6.62
N ALA A 53 2.60 17.94 -7.68
CA ALA A 53 3.96 18.43 -7.91
C ALA A 53 4.01 19.96 -8.09
N ARG A 54 3.04 20.56 -8.81
CA ARG A 54 2.93 21.99 -9.01
C ARG A 54 2.70 22.70 -7.68
N ALA A 55 1.68 22.28 -6.91
CA ALA A 55 1.33 22.90 -5.65
C ALA A 55 2.47 22.81 -4.62
N ALA A 56 3.16 21.66 -4.54
CA ALA A 56 4.32 21.51 -3.66
C ALA A 56 5.47 22.47 -4.05
N LYS A 57 5.78 22.61 -5.35
CA LYS A 57 6.79 23.55 -5.84
C LYS A 57 6.41 25.03 -5.57
N GLU A 58 5.14 25.34 -5.59
CA GLU A 58 4.62 26.68 -5.24
C GLU A 58 4.57 26.94 -3.73
N GLY A 59 4.98 25.96 -2.92
CA GLY A 59 5.12 26.10 -1.48
C GLY A 59 3.80 25.94 -0.72
N PHE A 60 2.88 25.12 -1.19
CA PHE A 60 1.77 24.65 -0.37
C PHE A 60 2.29 23.79 0.77
N ASP A 61 1.72 23.96 1.97
CA ASP A 61 2.14 23.25 3.18
C ASP A 61 1.42 21.91 3.37
N LEU A 62 0.23 21.79 2.77
CA LEU A 62 -0.64 20.62 2.84
C LEU A 62 -1.19 20.30 1.44
N ILE A 63 -1.09 19.04 1.04
CA ILE A 63 -1.81 18.46 -0.09
C ILE A 63 -2.82 17.47 0.46
N VAL A 64 -4.04 17.55 -0.03
CA VAL A 64 -5.14 16.66 0.33
C VAL A 64 -5.51 15.83 -0.90
N ALA A 65 -5.27 14.53 -0.87
CA ALA A 65 -5.71 13.60 -1.90
C ALA A 65 -7.14 13.14 -1.58
N ALA A 66 -8.11 13.61 -2.34
CA ALA A 66 -9.52 13.31 -2.15
C ALA A 66 -10.05 12.47 -3.33
N GLY A 67 -10.11 11.15 -3.15
CA GLY A 67 -10.45 10.21 -4.22
C GLY A 67 -10.28 8.76 -3.83
N GLY A 68 -10.15 7.88 -4.82
CA GLY A 68 -9.78 6.48 -4.62
C GLY A 68 -8.27 6.27 -4.62
N ASP A 69 -7.88 4.98 -4.52
CA ASP A 69 -6.46 4.58 -4.45
C ASP A 69 -5.64 5.10 -5.65
N GLY A 70 -6.19 5.13 -6.87
CA GLY A 70 -5.50 5.69 -8.04
C GLY A 70 -5.22 7.19 -7.93
N THR A 71 -6.17 8.00 -7.41
CA THR A 71 -5.93 9.43 -7.18
C THR A 71 -4.82 9.65 -6.15
N LEU A 72 -4.82 8.84 -5.10
CA LEU A 72 -3.81 8.89 -4.05
C LEU A 72 -2.43 8.48 -4.59
N SER A 73 -2.35 7.41 -5.37
CA SER A 73 -1.11 6.94 -6.00
C SER A 73 -0.49 8.01 -6.90
N GLU A 74 -1.30 8.67 -7.76
CA GLU A 74 -0.84 9.79 -8.58
C GLU A 74 -0.30 10.96 -7.73
N VAL A 75 -1.00 11.32 -6.65
CA VAL A 75 -0.54 12.41 -5.75
C VAL A 75 0.80 12.06 -5.11
N VAL A 76 0.95 10.84 -4.61
CA VAL A 76 2.20 10.36 -4.00
C VAL A 76 3.34 10.34 -5.01
N ASP A 77 3.10 9.82 -6.22
CA ASP A 77 4.10 9.79 -7.29
C ASP A 77 4.53 11.22 -7.70
N GLY A 78 3.64 12.20 -7.60
CA GLY A 78 3.96 13.62 -7.81
C GLY A 78 4.78 14.27 -6.69
N LEU A 79 4.68 13.77 -5.47
CA LEU A 79 5.32 14.37 -4.29
C LEU A 79 6.61 13.67 -3.87
N ALA A 80 6.69 12.35 -3.98
CA ALA A 80 7.73 11.55 -3.36
C ALA A 80 9.14 11.90 -3.85
N GLY A 81 9.32 12.22 -5.14
CA GLY A 81 10.61 12.63 -5.71
C GLY A 81 11.08 14.04 -5.34
N LEU A 82 10.28 14.84 -4.66
CA LEU A 82 10.62 16.22 -4.32
C LEU A 82 11.53 16.29 -3.08
N LYS A 83 12.45 17.28 -3.07
CA LYS A 83 13.32 17.52 -1.90
C LYS A 83 12.54 18.02 -0.68
N LYS A 84 11.55 18.88 -0.88
CA LYS A 84 10.65 19.40 0.15
C LYS A 84 9.25 18.90 -0.16
N ARG A 85 8.71 18.08 0.70
CA ARG A 85 7.37 17.49 0.57
C ARG A 85 6.42 18.15 1.56
N PRO A 86 5.23 18.58 1.12
CA PRO A 86 4.17 19.03 2.02
C PRO A 86 3.64 17.88 2.87
N LEU A 87 2.90 18.20 3.92
CA LEU A 87 2.07 17.23 4.64
C LEU A 87 1.01 16.67 3.68
N LEU A 88 0.76 15.37 3.70
CA LEU A 88 -0.27 14.70 2.92
C LEU A 88 -1.45 14.33 3.81
N ALA A 89 -2.66 14.73 3.44
CA ALA A 89 -3.90 14.23 4.03
C ALA A 89 -4.70 13.44 2.98
N ILE A 90 -5.51 12.51 3.44
CA ILE A 90 -6.28 11.61 2.57
C ILE A 90 -7.76 11.73 2.91
N ILE A 91 -8.59 11.93 1.90
CA ILE A 91 -10.05 11.84 2.00
C ILE A 91 -10.49 10.72 1.06
N PRO A 92 -10.77 9.52 1.61
CA PRO A 92 -11.09 8.36 0.80
C PRO A 92 -12.49 8.49 0.18
N ALA A 93 -12.57 8.30 -1.14
CA ALA A 93 -13.81 8.32 -1.88
C ALA A 93 -13.88 7.22 -2.96
N GLY A 94 -12.96 6.27 -2.95
CA GLY A 94 -12.94 5.11 -3.83
C GLY A 94 -13.74 3.93 -3.26
N THR A 95 -13.64 2.78 -3.91
CA THR A 95 -14.32 1.55 -3.51
C THR A 95 -13.54 0.80 -2.43
N THR A 96 -12.23 0.64 -2.57
CA THR A 96 -11.39 -0.17 -1.68
C THR A 96 -10.73 0.68 -0.63
N ASN A 97 -10.07 1.77 -1.05
CA ASN A 97 -9.35 2.71 -0.20
C ASN A 97 -8.39 2.00 0.76
N ASP A 98 -7.53 1.13 0.20
CA ASP A 98 -6.65 0.24 0.97
C ASP A 98 -5.71 1.03 1.89
N TYR A 99 -5.08 2.07 1.36
CA TYR A 99 -4.15 2.86 2.16
C TYR A 99 -4.85 3.67 3.27
N ALA A 100 -6.03 4.23 2.98
CA ALA A 100 -6.83 4.89 4.01
C ALA A 100 -7.28 3.90 5.11
N ARG A 101 -7.49 2.61 4.76
CA ARG A 101 -7.74 1.53 5.70
C ARG A 101 -6.52 1.30 6.61
N ALA A 102 -5.33 1.19 6.04
CA ALA A 102 -4.09 0.99 6.79
C ALA A 102 -3.85 2.16 7.77
N LEU A 103 -4.11 3.40 7.36
CA LEU A 103 -4.00 4.60 8.19
C LEU A 103 -5.21 4.84 9.12
N ARG A 104 -6.19 3.93 9.14
CA ARG A 104 -7.43 4.04 9.93
C ARG A 104 -8.20 5.35 9.69
N VAL A 105 -8.06 5.94 8.51
CA VAL A 105 -8.82 7.13 8.11
C VAL A 105 -10.29 6.75 7.89
N PRO A 106 -11.27 7.53 8.41
CA PRO A 106 -12.70 7.30 8.16
C PRO A 106 -13.02 7.23 6.65
N ARG A 107 -13.62 6.11 6.19
CA ARG A 107 -13.84 5.87 4.75
C ARG A 107 -15.24 6.15 4.27
N ASP A 108 -16.17 6.28 5.18
CA ASP A 108 -17.61 6.50 4.96
C ASP A 108 -18.05 7.93 5.25
N ASN A 109 -17.15 8.78 5.76
CA ASN A 109 -17.42 10.15 6.11
C ASN A 109 -16.25 11.07 5.73
N PRO A 110 -16.31 11.76 4.58
CA PRO A 110 -15.24 12.64 4.10
C PRO A 110 -14.89 13.79 5.05
N VAL A 111 -15.89 14.36 5.73
CA VAL A 111 -15.68 15.43 6.71
C VAL A 111 -14.98 14.91 7.97
N ALA A 112 -15.32 13.71 8.43
CA ALA A 112 -14.62 13.08 9.56
C ALA A 112 -13.14 12.78 9.19
N ALA A 113 -12.89 12.34 7.96
CA ALA A 113 -11.52 12.15 7.46
C ALA A 113 -10.74 13.49 7.44
N ALA A 114 -11.36 14.58 6.98
CA ALA A 114 -10.76 15.91 7.00
C ALA A 114 -10.43 16.38 8.42
N LYS A 115 -11.30 16.11 9.41
CA LYS A 115 -11.12 16.52 10.80
C LYS A 115 -9.88 15.93 11.49
N LEU A 116 -9.31 14.86 10.98
CA LEU A 116 -8.05 14.32 11.52
C LEU A 116 -6.91 15.34 11.53
N ILE A 117 -6.91 16.34 10.63
CA ILE A 117 -5.90 17.40 10.58
C ILE A 117 -5.89 18.29 11.82
N LEU A 118 -7.01 18.39 12.54
CA LEU A 118 -7.17 19.26 13.71
C LEU A 118 -6.35 18.75 14.90
N GLU A 119 -6.04 17.44 14.94
CA GLU A 119 -5.23 16.85 15.98
C GLU A 119 -3.76 16.74 15.53
N PRO A 120 -2.83 17.48 16.16
CA PRO A 120 -1.41 17.46 15.77
C PRO A 120 -0.75 16.08 15.93
N ALA A 121 -1.23 15.26 16.86
CA ALA A 121 -0.73 13.90 17.09
C ALA A 121 -0.99 12.96 15.89
N ASN A 122 -1.93 13.29 15.03
CA ASN A 122 -2.26 12.52 13.83
C ASN A 122 -1.22 12.66 12.67
N ARG A 123 -0.09 13.33 12.90
CA ARG A 123 0.97 13.46 11.90
C ARG A 123 2.00 12.35 12.08
N PHE A 124 2.11 11.53 11.07
CA PHE A 124 2.92 10.33 11.11
C PHE A 124 3.83 10.24 9.86
N LYS A 125 5.07 9.75 10.04
CA LYS A 125 6.00 9.52 8.92
C LYS A 125 5.87 8.10 8.42
N ILE A 126 5.75 7.96 7.11
CA ILE A 126 5.56 6.68 6.43
C ILE A 126 6.70 6.38 5.48
N ASP A 127 6.91 5.10 5.26
CA ASP A 127 7.75 4.58 4.21
C ASP A 127 7.09 4.75 2.85
N ILE A 128 7.92 4.89 1.81
CA ILE A 128 7.49 4.95 0.41
C ILE A 128 8.36 3.99 -0.39
N GLY A 129 7.74 3.20 -1.24
CA GLY A 129 8.45 2.37 -2.20
C GLY A 129 8.84 3.17 -3.44
N GLN A 130 10.09 3.04 -3.87
CA GLN A 130 10.56 3.52 -5.16
C GLN A 130 10.76 2.33 -6.09
N ALA A 131 10.26 2.43 -7.32
CA ALA A 131 10.39 1.43 -8.37
C ALA A 131 10.88 2.14 -9.65
N GLY A 132 12.19 2.09 -9.89
CA GLY A 132 12.80 2.89 -10.94
C GLY A 132 12.59 4.39 -10.70
N ASP A 133 11.85 5.05 -11.59
CA ASP A 133 11.51 6.49 -11.53
C ASP A 133 10.11 6.77 -10.93
N LYS A 134 9.37 5.73 -10.55
CA LYS A 134 8.02 5.80 -9.96
C LYS A 134 8.03 5.52 -8.47
N TYR A 135 6.96 5.91 -7.81
CA TYR A 135 6.76 5.69 -6.39
C TYR A 135 5.43 5.01 -6.11
N PHE A 136 5.38 4.24 -5.04
CA PHE A 136 4.17 3.58 -4.56
C PHE A 136 4.14 3.59 -3.03
N MET A 137 2.94 3.49 -2.47
CA MET A 137 2.79 3.59 -1.03
C MET A 137 2.12 2.37 -0.37
N ASN A 138 1.52 1.49 -1.16
CA ASN A 138 0.84 0.31 -0.64
C ASN A 138 1.54 -0.98 -1.06
N ILE A 139 1.56 -1.29 -2.36
CA ILE A 139 2.07 -2.57 -2.84
C ILE A 139 2.66 -2.47 -4.25
N ALA A 140 3.81 -3.11 -4.45
CA ALA A 140 4.26 -3.49 -5.79
C ALA A 140 4.04 -5.00 -5.98
N ALA A 141 3.61 -5.39 -7.18
CA ALA A 141 3.37 -6.79 -7.51
C ALA A 141 3.90 -7.12 -8.90
N GLY A 142 4.41 -8.34 -9.09
CA GLY A 142 4.92 -8.81 -10.37
C GLY A 142 4.56 -10.27 -10.61
N GLY A 143 4.45 -10.66 -11.89
CA GLY A 143 4.10 -12.01 -12.31
C GLY A 143 2.72 -12.10 -12.97
N THR A 144 2.38 -13.27 -13.48
CA THR A 144 1.18 -13.47 -14.31
C THR A 144 -0.13 -13.22 -13.56
N LEU A 145 -0.15 -13.41 -12.23
CA LEU A 145 -1.35 -13.10 -11.43
C LEU A 145 -1.69 -11.61 -11.49
N THR A 146 -0.69 -10.76 -11.58
CA THR A 146 -0.84 -9.30 -11.67
C THR A 146 -1.47 -8.88 -12.99
N GLU A 147 -1.11 -9.51 -14.09
CA GLU A 147 -1.69 -9.23 -15.42
C GLU A 147 -3.19 -9.52 -15.46
N LEU A 148 -3.61 -10.58 -14.78
CA LEU A 148 -5.00 -11.03 -14.78
C LEU A 148 -5.91 -10.18 -13.88
N THR A 149 -5.36 -9.46 -12.92
CA THR A 149 -6.15 -8.59 -12.02
C THR A 149 -6.64 -7.31 -12.69
N TYR A 150 -6.04 -6.89 -13.81
CA TYR A 150 -6.52 -5.76 -14.63
C TYR A 150 -7.88 -6.03 -15.28
N ASP A 151 -8.22 -7.31 -15.53
CA ASP A 151 -9.48 -7.70 -16.19
C ASP A 151 -10.70 -7.74 -15.25
N VAL A 152 -10.55 -7.43 -13.94
CA VAL A 152 -11.65 -7.50 -12.97
C VAL A 152 -12.35 -6.15 -12.84
N PRO A 153 -13.60 -6.00 -13.30
CA PRO A 153 -14.36 -4.77 -13.13
C PRO A 153 -14.53 -4.42 -11.64
N SER A 154 -14.24 -3.17 -11.27
CA SER A 154 -14.34 -2.67 -9.90
C SER A 154 -15.75 -2.81 -9.27
N GLN A 155 -16.79 -2.92 -10.12
CA GLN A 155 -18.18 -3.13 -9.66
C GLN A 155 -18.46 -4.52 -9.07
N MET A 156 -17.69 -5.55 -9.45
CA MET A 156 -17.85 -6.90 -8.89
C MET A 156 -17.30 -7.01 -7.45
N LYS A 157 -16.37 -6.13 -7.08
CA LYS A 157 -15.74 -6.13 -5.74
C LYS A 157 -16.73 -5.79 -4.63
N SER A 158 -17.79 -5.04 -4.91
CA SER A 158 -18.74 -4.53 -3.90
C SER A 158 -19.99 -5.39 -3.70
N MET A 159 -20.36 -6.28 -4.63
CA MET A 159 -21.64 -6.98 -4.58
C MET A 159 -21.63 -8.37 -3.93
N PHE A 160 -20.52 -9.09 -3.93
CA PHE A 160 -20.50 -10.51 -3.56
C PHE A 160 -19.52 -10.89 -2.45
N GLY A 161 -18.78 -9.92 -1.87
CA GLY A 161 -17.85 -10.18 -0.77
C GLY A 161 -16.78 -11.25 -1.08
N TYR A 162 -16.30 -11.95 -0.06
CA TYR A 162 -15.21 -12.95 -0.17
C TYR A 162 -15.51 -14.11 -1.13
N LEU A 163 -16.76 -14.52 -1.29
CA LEU A 163 -17.16 -15.60 -2.21
C LEU A 163 -16.93 -15.23 -3.69
N ALA A 164 -17.09 -13.96 -4.05
CA ALA A 164 -16.79 -13.50 -5.42
C ALA A 164 -15.30 -13.57 -5.74
N TYR A 165 -14.44 -13.28 -4.76
CA TYR A 165 -12.99 -13.44 -4.94
C TYR A 165 -12.59 -14.90 -5.13
N PHE A 166 -13.22 -15.84 -4.40
CA PHE A 166 -13.00 -17.28 -4.61
C PHE A 166 -13.44 -17.74 -5.98
N ALA A 167 -14.65 -17.34 -6.40
CA ALA A 167 -15.18 -17.71 -7.72
C ALA A 167 -14.30 -17.11 -8.84
N LYS A 168 -13.88 -15.86 -8.71
CA LYS A 168 -13.00 -15.20 -9.68
C LYS A 168 -11.59 -15.77 -9.64
N GLY A 169 -11.06 -16.06 -8.46
CA GLY A 169 -9.79 -16.77 -8.30
C GLY A 169 -9.79 -18.11 -9.01
N ALA A 170 -10.83 -18.92 -8.86
CA ALA A 170 -10.98 -20.20 -9.54
C ALA A 170 -11.00 -20.06 -11.08
N GLU A 171 -11.51 -18.94 -11.61
CA GLU A 171 -11.48 -18.62 -13.05
C GLU A 171 -10.09 -18.16 -13.52
N ILE A 172 -9.37 -17.41 -12.68
CA ILE A 172 -8.09 -16.77 -13.00
C ILE A 172 -6.91 -17.73 -12.79
N LEU A 173 -6.91 -18.51 -11.71
CA LEU A 173 -5.79 -19.38 -11.35
C LEU A 173 -5.31 -20.33 -12.46
N PRO A 174 -6.17 -20.93 -13.30
CA PRO A 174 -5.72 -21.78 -14.42
C PRO A 174 -4.91 -21.02 -15.48
N ARG A 175 -4.98 -19.69 -15.50
CA ARG A 175 -4.25 -18.84 -16.44
C ARG A 175 -2.90 -18.39 -15.90
N VAL A 176 -2.65 -18.57 -14.58
CA VAL A 176 -1.38 -18.21 -13.95
C VAL A 176 -0.28 -19.10 -14.47
N LYS A 177 0.70 -18.50 -15.15
CA LYS A 177 1.90 -19.18 -15.64
C LYS A 177 3.10 -18.71 -14.83
N PRO A 178 3.82 -19.61 -14.15
CA PRO A 178 5.02 -19.22 -13.44
C PRO A 178 6.07 -18.67 -14.40
N VAL A 179 6.68 -17.55 -14.05
CA VAL A 179 7.79 -16.93 -14.79
C VAL A 179 9.11 -17.32 -14.12
N ALA A 180 10.10 -17.70 -14.93
CA ALA A 180 11.44 -17.94 -14.45
C ALA A 180 12.12 -16.60 -14.17
N MET A 181 12.46 -16.33 -12.90
CA MET A 181 12.98 -15.04 -12.48
C MET A 181 14.11 -15.19 -11.45
N GLU A 182 14.92 -14.15 -11.37
CA GLU A 182 15.90 -13.95 -10.31
C GLU A 182 15.45 -12.75 -9.49
N ILE A 183 15.33 -12.95 -8.18
CA ILE A 183 14.95 -11.92 -7.21
C ILE A 183 16.08 -11.83 -6.21
N THR A 184 16.76 -10.67 -6.17
CA THR A 184 17.80 -10.38 -5.18
C THR A 184 17.22 -9.43 -4.15
N TYR A 185 17.39 -9.75 -2.87
CA TYR A 185 16.89 -8.97 -1.74
C TYR A 185 17.93 -8.98 -0.62
N ASP A 186 18.41 -7.80 -0.24
CA ASP A 186 19.40 -7.58 0.84
C ASP A 186 20.58 -8.55 0.81
N GLY A 187 21.13 -8.82 -0.40
CA GLY A 187 22.26 -9.72 -0.60
C GLY A 187 21.91 -11.22 -0.69
N GLN A 188 20.65 -11.60 -0.47
CA GLN A 188 20.14 -12.95 -0.75
C GLN A 188 19.57 -13.03 -2.16
N THR A 189 19.48 -14.24 -2.71
CA THR A 189 18.94 -14.43 -4.06
C THR A 189 18.05 -15.67 -4.14
N PHE A 190 16.83 -15.44 -4.60
CA PHE A 190 15.97 -16.50 -5.12
C PHE A 190 16.15 -16.60 -6.64
N LYS A 191 16.35 -17.81 -7.15
CA LYS A 191 16.42 -18.08 -8.59
C LYS A 191 15.58 -19.30 -8.92
N GLY A 192 14.52 -19.08 -9.68
CA GLY A 192 13.57 -20.14 -10.00
C GLY A 192 12.30 -19.63 -10.66
N LYS A 193 11.31 -20.51 -10.76
CA LYS A 193 9.97 -20.12 -11.23
C LYS A 193 9.14 -19.63 -10.06
N ALA A 194 8.50 -18.49 -10.25
CA ALA A 194 7.51 -17.94 -9.32
C ALA A 194 6.23 -17.54 -10.07
N SER A 195 5.10 -17.76 -9.43
CA SER A 195 3.78 -17.40 -9.96
C SER A 195 3.52 -15.91 -9.80
N THR A 196 3.97 -15.34 -8.66
CA THR A 196 3.86 -13.92 -8.36
C THR A 196 4.82 -13.52 -7.25
N ILE A 197 5.11 -12.23 -7.20
CA ILE A 197 5.83 -11.56 -6.12
C ILE A 197 5.00 -10.38 -5.61
N PHE A 198 5.10 -10.08 -4.32
CA PHE A 198 4.56 -8.88 -3.70
C PHE A 198 5.62 -8.20 -2.84
N LEU A 199 5.68 -6.89 -2.92
CA LEU A 199 6.43 -6.02 -2.02
C LEU A 199 5.42 -5.07 -1.37
N ALA A 200 5.06 -5.33 -0.14
CA ALA A 200 4.04 -4.58 0.57
C ALA A 200 4.65 -3.64 1.62
N LEU A 201 4.07 -2.45 1.74
CA LEU A 201 4.35 -1.44 2.76
C LEU A 201 3.24 -1.35 3.80
N THR A 202 2.09 -1.99 3.53
CA THR A 202 0.94 -2.03 4.44
C THR A 202 0.34 -3.43 4.48
N ASN A 203 -0.43 -3.71 5.51
CA ASN A 203 -1.16 -4.96 5.63
C ASN A 203 -2.47 -4.99 4.82
N SER A 204 -2.93 -3.85 4.28
CA SER A 204 -4.18 -3.77 3.52
C SER A 204 -3.95 -3.89 2.02
N VAL A 205 -4.28 -5.02 1.45
CA VAL A 205 -4.11 -5.31 0.01
C VAL A 205 -5.42 -5.82 -0.58
N GLY A 206 -6.02 -5.06 -1.50
CA GLY A 206 -7.28 -5.44 -2.15
C GLY A 206 -8.46 -5.61 -1.17
N GLY A 207 -8.43 -4.94 -0.02
CA GLY A 207 -9.41 -5.06 1.05
C GLY A 207 -9.13 -6.21 2.05
N PHE A 208 -8.03 -6.94 1.90
CA PHE A 208 -7.60 -8.01 2.81
C PHE A 208 -6.48 -7.52 3.72
N GLU A 209 -6.60 -7.75 5.03
CA GLU A 209 -5.62 -7.36 6.05
C GLU A 209 -4.70 -8.53 6.49
N GLN A 210 -4.86 -9.72 5.90
CA GLN A 210 -4.12 -10.93 6.30
C GLN A 210 -3.12 -11.41 5.25
N ILE A 211 -3.02 -10.74 4.09
CA ILE A 211 -2.06 -11.14 3.05
C ILE A 211 -0.62 -10.82 3.47
N VAL A 212 -0.44 -9.73 4.20
CA VAL A 212 0.85 -9.29 4.73
C VAL A 212 0.66 -8.85 6.18
N PRO A 213 0.48 -9.80 7.10
CA PRO A 213 -0.04 -9.51 8.45
C PRO A 213 0.91 -8.65 9.31
N ASP A 214 2.22 -8.69 9.06
CA ASP A 214 3.25 -7.97 9.83
C ASP A 214 3.85 -6.78 9.05
N ALA A 215 3.18 -6.29 8.00
CA ALA A 215 3.64 -5.11 7.30
C ALA A 215 3.53 -3.88 8.22
N SER A 216 4.65 -3.17 8.36
CA SER A 216 4.75 -1.93 9.12
C SER A 216 4.80 -0.74 8.19
N LEU A 217 4.21 0.38 8.63
CA LEU A 217 4.12 1.61 7.86
C LEU A 217 5.43 2.41 7.81
N ASP A 218 6.40 2.08 8.71
CA ASP A 218 7.58 2.92 8.94
C ASP A 218 8.84 2.14 9.41
N ASP A 219 8.92 0.82 9.18
CA ASP A 219 10.05 -0.01 9.62
C ASP A 219 11.27 0.03 8.67
N GLY A 220 11.15 0.73 7.54
CA GLY A 220 12.20 0.83 6.52
C GLY A 220 12.32 -0.40 5.63
N ASN A 221 11.34 -1.33 5.68
CA ASN A 221 11.39 -2.57 4.92
C ASN A 221 10.10 -2.80 4.11
N PHE A 222 10.24 -3.49 3.00
CA PHE A 222 9.12 -4.18 2.37
C PHE A 222 8.87 -5.52 3.04
N SER A 223 7.62 -5.92 3.17
CA SER A 223 7.29 -7.33 3.35
C SER A 223 7.29 -7.98 1.96
N LEU A 224 8.37 -8.71 1.64
CA LEU A 224 8.54 -9.41 0.37
C LEU A 224 7.92 -10.80 0.47
N LEU A 225 6.94 -11.07 -0.39
CA LEU A 225 6.30 -12.38 -0.53
C LEU A 225 6.52 -12.91 -1.94
N ILE A 226 7.13 -14.10 -2.06
CA ILE A 226 7.37 -14.78 -3.33
C ILE A 226 6.58 -16.09 -3.32
N ILE A 227 5.60 -16.23 -4.22
CA ILE A 227 4.87 -17.49 -4.41
C ILE A 227 5.57 -18.29 -5.51
N LYS A 228 6.27 -19.37 -5.10
CA LYS A 228 6.97 -20.27 -6.00
C LYS A 228 6.01 -20.95 -6.97
N ASP A 229 6.56 -21.56 -8.02
CA ASP A 229 5.81 -22.40 -8.95
C ASP A 229 4.98 -23.45 -8.19
N SER A 230 3.70 -23.50 -8.45
CA SER A 230 2.76 -24.35 -7.74
C SER A 230 1.68 -24.86 -8.68
N SER A 231 1.17 -26.06 -8.41
CA SER A 231 -0.01 -26.58 -9.10
C SER A 231 -1.24 -25.70 -8.83
N LEU A 232 -2.23 -25.79 -9.71
CA LEU A 232 -3.52 -25.09 -9.52
C LEU A 232 -4.12 -25.38 -8.14
N LEU A 233 -4.14 -26.63 -7.72
CA LEU A 233 -4.62 -27.02 -6.39
C LEU A 233 -3.77 -26.39 -5.29
N GLY A 234 -2.45 -26.30 -5.48
CA GLY A 234 -1.53 -25.64 -4.57
C GLY A 234 -1.84 -24.15 -4.40
N LEU A 235 -2.12 -23.45 -5.50
CA LEU A 235 -2.52 -22.03 -5.46
C LEU A 235 -3.87 -21.83 -4.78
N MET A 236 -4.84 -22.72 -5.02
CA MET A 236 -6.14 -22.68 -4.31
C MET A 236 -5.99 -22.86 -2.80
N GLN A 237 -5.12 -23.79 -2.38
CA GLN A 237 -4.79 -23.98 -0.96
C GLN A 237 -4.13 -22.74 -0.35
N LEU A 238 -3.19 -22.11 -1.06
CA LEU A 238 -2.56 -20.86 -0.61
C LEU A 238 -3.56 -19.72 -0.47
N MET A 239 -4.50 -19.58 -1.41
CA MET A 239 -5.58 -18.60 -1.30
C MET A 239 -6.44 -18.84 -0.05
N ALA A 240 -6.81 -20.09 0.24
CA ALA A 240 -7.57 -20.42 1.45
C ALA A 240 -6.79 -20.08 2.72
N LYS A 241 -5.48 -20.37 2.76
CA LYS A 241 -4.60 -19.99 3.87
C LYS A 241 -4.42 -18.47 4.02
N ALA A 242 -4.44 -17.71 2.91
CA ALA A 242 -4.29 -16.26 2.94
C ALA A 242 -5.46 -15.55 3.64
N LEU A 243 -6.62 -16.19 3.79
CA LEU A 243 -7.75 -15.62 4.52
C LEU A 243 -7.51 -15.50 6.03
N ASN A 244 -6.63 -16.35 6.58
CA ASN A 244 -6.30 -16.37 8.01
C ASN A 244 -4.80 -16.11 8.28
N GLY A 245 -4.04 -15.67 7.26
CA GLY A 245 -2.62 -15.32 7.39
C GLY A 245 -1.65 -16.50 7.43
N THR A 246 -2.10 -17.76 7.47
CA THR A 246 -1.22 -18.94 7.61
C THR A 246 -0.46 -19.34 6.34
N HIS A 247 -0.68 -18.64 5.24
CA HIS A 247 0.04 -18.87 3.97
C HIS A 247 1.52 -18.47 4.06
N ILE A 248 1.90 -17.56 4.95
CA ILE A 248 3.30 -17.13 5.13
C ILE A 248 4.22 -18.27 5.59
N ASP A 249 3.68 -19.26 6.31
CA ASP A 249 4.39 -20.43 6.80
C ASP A 249 4.41 -21.59 5.79
N ASP A 250 3.79 -21.42 4.62
CA ASP A 250 3.72 -22.47 3.61
C ASP A 250 5.07 -22.62 2.86
N PRO A 251 5.61 -23.84 2.68
CA PRO A 251 6.91 -24.05 2.03
C PRO A 251 6.97 -23.56 0.56
N ARG A 252 5.84 -23.31 -0.06
CA ARG A 252 5.71 -22.72 -1.40
C ARG A 252 5.89 -21.20 -1.39
N VAL A 253 5.89 -20.57 -0.23
CA VAL A 253 6.05 -19.14 -0.02
C VAL A 253 7.44 -18.85 0.54
N ILE A 254 8.07 -17.79 0.07
CA ILE A 254 9.16 -17.11 0.74
C ILE A 254 8.55 -15.81 1.26
N TYR A 255 8.63 -15.60 2.56
CA TYR A 255 8.16 -14.40 3.24
C TYR A 255 9.28 -13.82 4.07
N VAL A 256 9.74 -12.61 3.74
CA VAL A 256 10.89 -11.96 4.40
C VAL A 256 10.72 -10.44 4.37
N LYS A 257 11.32 -9.75 5.33
CA LYS A 257 11.53 -8.31 5.27
C LYS A 257 12.75 -8.00 4.40
N ALA A 258 12.65 -6.98 3.55
CA ALA A 258 13.75 -6.55 2.69
C ALA A 258 13.66 -5.04 2.40
N LYS A 259 14.81 -4.36 2.38
CA LYS A 259 14.90 -2.93 2.08
C LYS A 259 15.10 -2.67 0.59
N ASP A 260 15.98 -3.43 -0.04
CA ASP A 260 16.33 -3.30 -1.44
C ASP A 260 16.04 -4.61 -2.16
N VAL A 261 15.26 -4.55 -3.23
CA VAL A 261 14.86 -5.72 -4.01
C VAL A 261 15.09 -5.45 -5.50
N THR A 262 15.71 -6.40 -6.19
CA THR A 262 15.84 -6.37 -7.66
C THR A 262 15.14 -7.58 -8.23
N VAL A 263 14.31 -7.37 -9.23
CA VAL A 263 13.56 -8.42 -9.92
C VAL A 263 13.92 -8.40 -11.39
N LYS A 264 14.29 -9.56 -11.94
CA LYS A 264 14.56 -9.71 -13.37
C LYS A 264 14.11 -11.07 -13.91
N PRO A 265 13.55 -11.15 -15.12
CA PRO A 265 13.29 -12.44 -15.77
C PRO A 265 14.63 -13.12 -16.08
N LEU A 266 14.65 -14.46 -16.04
CA LEU A 266 15.85 -15.25 -16.40
C LEU A 266 16.03 -15.33 -17.92
N ASP A 267 14.95 -15.34 -18.69
CA ASP A 267 14.99 -15.17 -20.14
C ASP A 267 14.66 -13.70 -20.44
N PRO A 268 15.57 -12.97 -21.11
CA PRO A 268 15.31 -11.56 -21.49
C PRO A 268 14.12 -11.36 -22.43
N ASN A 269 13.61 -12.42 -23.06
CA ASN A 269 12.42 -12.37 -23.92
C ASN A 269 11.12 -12.54 -23.11
N ASP A 270 11.19 -13.02 -21.87
CA ASP A 270 10.03 -13.13 -21.01
C ASP A 270 9.63 -11.75 -20.49
N ARG A 271 8.40 -11.37 -20.75
CA ARG A 271 7.82 -10.15 -20.21
C ARG A 271 7.40 -10.39 -18.76
N LEU A 272 7.83 -9.55 -17.85
CA LEU A 272 7.43 -9.57 -16.45
C LEU A 272 6.89 -8.18 -16.08
N MET A 273 5.58 -8.03 -16.14
CA MET A 273 4.91 -6.78 -15.80
C MET A 273 4.94 -6.53 -14.30
N ILE A 274 5.18 -5.28 -13.93
CA ILE A 274 5.11 -4.78 -12.56
C ILE A 274 3.89 -3.87 -12.42
N ASN A 275 3.13 -4.12 -11.37
CA ASN A 275 2.02 -3.29 -10.93
C ASN A 275 2.45 -2.50 -9.69
N LEU A 276 2.11 -1.23 -9.62
CA LEU A 276 2.33 -0.35 -8.47
C LEU A 276 0.97 0.22 -8.04
N ASP A 277 0.53 -0.10 -6.84
CA ASP A 277 -0.74 0.37 -6.25
C ASP A 277 -1.99 0.15 -7.13
N GLY A 278 -1.98 -0.90 -7.96
CA GLY A 278 -3.08 -1.20 -8.88
C GLY A 278 -2.87 -0.74 -10.33
N GLU A 279 -1.85 0.09 -10.60
CA GLU A 279 -1.56 0.65 -11.91
C GLU A 279 -0.32 0.02 -12.56
N TYR A 280 -0.16 0.16 -13.87
CA TYR A 280 1.01 -0.34 -14.58
C TYR A 280 2.27 0.45 -14.22
N GLY A 281 3.21 -0.22 -13.57
CA GLY A 281 4.47 0.33 -13.11
C GLY A 281 5.62 0.28 -14.11
N GLY A 282 5.50 -0.58 -15.13
CA GLY A 282 6.57 -0.88 -16.10
C GLY A 282 6.82 -2.38 -16.20
N ASP A 283 7.86 -2.76 -16.91
CA ASP A 283 8.31 -4.15 -17.03
C ASP A 283 9.66 -4.34 -16.33
N ALA A 284 9.89 -5.52 -15.74
CA ALA A 284 11.20 -5.89 -15.22
C ALA A 284 12.22 -6.07 -16.38
N PRO A 285 13.54 -5.85 -16.16
CA PRO A 285 14.18 -5.74 -14.84
C PRO A 285 13.85 -4.44 -14.12
N MET A 286 13.63 -4.53 -12.79
CA MET A 286 13.27 -3.39 -11.96
C MET A 286 13.94 -3.49 -10.58
N GLU A 287 14.39 -2.34 -10.09
CA GLU A 287 14.93 -2.17 -8.75
C GLU A 287 13.91 -1.47 -7.87
N PHE A 288 13.75 -1.96 -6.64
CA PHE A 288 12.86 -1.42 -5.63
C PHE A 288 13.66 -1.02 -4.40
N HIS A 289 13.40 0.17 -3.88
CA HIS A 289 14.02 0.70 -2.68
C HIS A 289 12.95 1.15 -1.70
N ASN A 290 13.04 0.72 -0.45
CA ASN A 290 12.22 1.30 0.61
C ASN A 290 12.86 2.63 1.06
N LEU A 291 12.13 3.70 0.94
CA LEU A 291 12.50 5.04 1.39
C LEU A 291 11.90 5.26 2.80
N HIS A 292 12.71 4.95 3.81
CA HIS A 292 12.30 4.96 5.21
C HIS A 292 11.81 6.34 5.67
N GLN A 293 10.62 6.39 6.28
CA GLN A 293 9.99 7.59 6.83
C GLN A 293 10.02 8.80 5.88
N HIS A 294 9.75 8.54 4.62
CA HIS A 294 9.99 9.45 3.50
C HIS A 294 8.97 10.58 3.39
N MET A 295 7.70 10.33 3.74
CA MET A 295 6.63 11.30 3.70
C MET A 295 5.93 11.42 5.05
N THR A 296 5.38 12.60 5.34
CA THR A 296 4.52 12.80 6.52
C THR A 296 3.07 12.83 6.07
N VAL A 297 2.24 12.01 6.69
CA VAL A 297 0.80 11.90 6.42
C VAL A 297 -0.04 12.25 7.63
N VAL A 298 -1.32 12.52 7.40
CA VAL A 298 -2.34 12.58 8.46
C VAL A 298 -3.00 11.21 8.56
N ALA A 299 -2.91 10.60 9.73
CA ALA A 299 -3.45 9.28 10.04
C ALA A 299 -4.32 9.34 11.30
N ASN A 300 -5.15 8.34 11.54
CA ASN A 300 -5.87 8.21 12.80
C ASN A 300 -5.03 7.41 13.79
N MET A 301 -4.06 8.10 14.43
CA MET A 301 -3.05 7.48 15.28
C MET A 301 -3.64 6.72 16.47
N GLU A 302 -4.78 7.16 17.00
CA GLU A 302 -5.47 6.46 18.10
C GLU A 302 -6.00 5.07 17.68
N ALA A 303 -6.29 4.90 16.39
CA ALA A 303 -6.90 3.67 15.87
C ALA A 303 -5.91 2.74 15.14
N ILE A 304 -4.68 3.19 14.87
CA ILE A 304 -3.64 2.34 14.25
C ILE A 304 -3.13 1.36 15.31
N PRO A 305 -3.07 0.04 15.02
CA PRO A 305 -2.48 -0.94 15.92
C PRO A 305 -1.00 -0.70 16.16
N ASP A 306 -0.52 -0.92 17.38
CA ASP A 306 0.88 -0.68 17.78
C ASP A 306 1.88 -1.49 16.93
N ASP A 307 1.51 -2.70 16.49
CA ASP A 307 2.33 -3.57 15.63
C ASP A 307 2.48 -3.07 14.18
N ALA A 308 1.61 -2.15 13.76
CA ALA A 308 1.72 -1.51 12.44
C ALA A 308 2.71 -0.33 12.41
N ILE A 309 3.27 0.06 13.56
CA ILE A 309 4.16 1.21 13.73
C ILE A 309 5.38 0.80 14.55
N THR A 310 6.55 0.97 13.98
CA THR A 310 7.82 0.59 14.63
C THR A 310 8.45 1.74 15.42
N SER A 311 8.16 2.97 15.05
CA SER A 311 8.78 4.17 15.66
C SER A 311 8.39 4.40 17.12
N ASP A 312 7.30 3.80 17.59
CA ASP A 312 6.83 3.89 18.98
C ASP A 312 7.35 2.76 19.87
N ILE A 313 8.04 1.76 19.30
CA ILE A 313 8.64 0.66 20.06
C ILE A 313 9.93 1.16 20.70
N THR A 314 9.91 1.30 22.03
CA THR A 314 11.12 1.63 22.78
C THR A 314 12.05 0.40 22.89
N PRO A 315 13.38 0.60 23.01
CA PRO A 315 14.32 -0.52 23.20
C PRO A 315 13.97 -1.45 24.37
N ASP A 316 13.30 -0.92 25.39
CA ASP A 316 12.84 -1.71 26.56
C ASP A 316 11.61 -2.58 26.21
N MET A 317 10.71 -2.10 25.35
CA MET A 317 9.57 -2.87 24.84
C MET A 317 10.04 -3.99 23.92
N GLN A 318 10.97 -3.70 23.02
CA GLN A 318 11.58 -4.70 22.13
C GLN A 318 12.25 -5.81 22.93
N LYS A 319 13.01 -5.44 23.98
CA LYS A 319 13.65 -6.41 24.84
C LYS A 319 12.65 -7.27 25.62
N ALA A 320 11.55 -6.69 26.08
CA ALA A 320 10.49 -7.41 26.78
C ALA A 320 9.78 -8.42 25.85
N GLU A 321 9.57 -8.06 24.58
CA GLU A 321 9.01 -8.93 23.55
C GLU A 321 9.97 -10.07 23.21
N ASP A 322 11.27 -9.79 23.00
CA ASP A 322 12.29 -10.79 22.75
C ASP A 322 12.43 -11.77 23.92
N ASP A 323 12.37 -11.28 25.17
CA ASP A 323 12.41 -12.11 26.37
C ASP A 323 11.17 -13.00 26.52
N PHE A 324 10.00 -12.49 26.14
CA PHE A 324 8.74 -13.23 26.13
C PHE A 324 8.75 -14.35 25.06
N VAL A 325 9.14 -14.05 23.83
CA VAL A 325 9.24 -15.02 22.73
C VAL A 325 10.24 -16.13 23.08
N ARG A 326 11.38 -15.79 23.68
CA ARG A 326 12.38 -16.77 24.15
C ARG A 326 11.78 -17.68 25.23
N GLY A 327 11.04 -17.13 26.19
CA GLY A 327 10.38 -17.90 27.26
C GLY A 327 9.34 -18.89 26.71
N LEU A 328 8.60 -18.52 25.67
CA LEU A 328 7.66 -19.43 24.99
C LEU A 328 8.40 -20.59 24.30
N GLY A 329 9.54 -20.32 23.64
CA GLY A 329 10.34 -21.36 22.99
C GLY A 329 11.01 -22.35 23.99
N GLU A 330 11.26 -21.93 25.21
CA GLU A 330 11.74 -22.79 26.29
C GLU A 330 10.62 -23.70 26.86
N MET A 331 9.42 -23.16 27.01
CA MET A 331 8.25 -23.93 27.46
C MET A 331 7.80 -25.02 26.46
N GLU A 332 7.93 -24.78 25.14
CA GLU A 332 7.66 -25.78 24.13
C GLU A 332 8.66 -26.95 24.14
N LYS A 333 9.92 -26.70 24.52
CA LYS A 333 10.94 -27.77 24.65
C LYS A 333 10.71 -28.63 25.87
N ASP A 334 10.31 -28.04 26.99
CA ASP A 334 10.02 -28.79 28.24
C ASP A 334 8.73 -29.63 28.15
N THR A 335 7.88 -29.37 27.13
CA THR A 335 6.63 -30.14 26.93
C THR A 335 6.83 -31.33 25.98
N GLN A 336 8.02 -31.45 25.34
CA GLN A 336 8.38 -32.53 24.42
C GLN A 336 9.40 -33.54 25.01
N GLU A 337 9.86 -33.36 26.24
CA GLU A 337 10.57 -34.33 27.06
C GLU A 337 9.56 -35.01 28.03
#